data_1e84152d4409cf9404afc1b8767c6204
#
_entry.id   1e84152d4409cf9404afc1b8767c6204
#
_cell.length_a   1.000
_cell.length_b   1.000
_cell.length_c   1.000
_cell.angle_alpha   90.00
_cell.angle_beta   90.00
_cell.angle_gamma   90.00
#
_symmetry.space_group_name_H-M   'P 1'
#
loop_
_entity.id
_entity.type
_entity.pdbx_description
1 polymer ?
#
loop_
_entity_poly.entity_id
_entity_poly.type
_entity_poly.pdbx_seq_one_letter_code
_entity_poly.pdbx_strand_id
1 'polypeptide(L)'
;MLNGNLIKSLCQISALVYKPNSYFVDNFVKETTEENKCFKDLNKQPQLIESNIDCQCYVSLFNKDSILCAFRGTENSRDWLSDANMIRVSMDLENVADNDRPLAHWGILRQFRSVESKITEFIDKELKENNEIKNIVYTGHSLGGGLATIALMNYSHKYPNLKHLCITFGAPRVGNKNFRIRFNNVCSFSKRYVNYYDPVPSLPFSLRYSHSCPSDHININSIDIEETSILRFFWIMFYKFKNCFGYSYNPVDDHSITNYYNKLCELLDNN
;
A
#
# COMPACT_ATOMS: atom_id res chain seq x y z
N MET A 1 10.40 -17.27 3.26
CA MET A 1 10.82 -15.87 3.07
C MET A 1 10.24 -15.41 1.74
N LEU A 2 9.62 -14.24 1.66
CA LEU A 2 9.24 -13.65 0.39
C LEU A 2 10.53 -13.37 -0.40
N ASN A 3 10.56 -13.84 -1.65
CA ASN A 3 11.67 -13.63 -2.56
C ASN A 3 11.79 -12.12 -2.88
N GLY A 4 13.00 -11.57 -2.88
CA GLY A 4 13.29 -10.18 -3.25
C GLY A 4 12.67 -9.78 -4.61
N ASN A 5 12.59 -10.72 -5.55
CA ASN A 5 11.94 -10.52 -6.84
C ASN A 5 10.45 -10.19 -6.71
N LEU A 6 9.73 -10.85 -5.79
CA LEU A 6 8.32 -10.55 -5.54
C LEU A 6 8.12 -9.12 -5.01
N ILE A 7 9.01 -8.67 -4.12
CA ILE A 7 8.96 -7.31 -3.58
C ILE A 7 9.18 -6.27 -4.69
N LYS A 8 10.17 -6.52 -5.56
CA LYS A 8 10.45 -5.66 -6.74
C LYS A 8 9.24 -5.62 -7.67
N SER A 9 8.64 -6.78 -7.99
CA SER A 9 7.43 -6.86 -8.83
C SER A 9 6.27 -6.05 -8.24
N LEU A 10 6.00 -6.18 -6.94
CA LEU A 10 4.91 -5.44 -6.28
C LEU A 10 5.19 -3.93 -6.21
N CYS A 11 6.46 -3.53 -6.04
CA CYS A 11 6.85 -2.11 -6.11
C CYS A 11 6.65 -1.55 -7.52
N GLN A 12 7.06 -2.30 -8.54
CA GLN A 12 6.88 -1.93 -9.93
C GLN A 12 5.40 -1.84 -10.31
N ILE A 13 4.57 -2.81 -9.90
CA ILE A 13 3.12 -2.76 -10.07
C ILE A 13 2.54 -1.51 -9.39
N SER A 14 2.99 -1.21 -8.16
CA SER A 14 2.54 0.00 -7.43
C SER A 14 2.96 1.31 -8.11
N ALA A 15 3.96 1.30 -8.99
CA ALA A 15 4.32 2.42 -9.86
C ALA A 15 3.46 2.44 -11.13
N LEU A 16 3.23 1.28 -11.73
CA LEU A 16 2.47 1.16 -12.98
C LEU A 16 1.00 1.55 -12.83
N VAL A 17 0.39 1.36 -11.66
CA VAL A 17 -1.02 1.77 -11.42
C VAL A 17 -1.26 3.27 -11.56
N TYR A 18 -0.22 4.10 -11.65
CA TYR A 18 -0.33 5.52 -12.00
C TYR A 18 -0.39 5.78 -13.51
N LYS A 19 -0.08 4.77 -14.35
CA LYS A 19 -0.19 4.87 -15.81
C LYS A 19 -1.66 4.78 -16.25
N PRO A 20 -2.02 5.35 -17.40
CA PRO A 20 -3.35 5.17 -17.97
C PRO A 20 -3.70 3.70 -18.19
N ASN A 21 -5.00 3.35 -18.13
CA ASN A 21 -5.44 1.97 -18.34
C ASN A 21 -5.01 1.40 -19.72
N SER A 22 -4.94 2.23 -20.75
CA SER A 22 -4.41 1.86 -22.07
C SER A 22 -2.98 1.28 -22.00
N TYR A 23 -2.15 1.77 -21.07
CA TYR A 23 -0.81 1.24 -20.89
C TYR A 23 -0.80 -0.25 -20.54
N PHE A 24 -1.72 -0.70 -19.66
CA PHE A 24 -1.84 -2.12 -19.30
C PHE A 24 -2.36 -2.94 -20.47
N VAL A 25 -3.34 -2.43 -21.23
CA VAL A 25 -3.88 -3.10 -22.41
C VAL A 25 -2.79 -3.25 -23.47
N ASP A 26 -2.03 -2.21 -23.73
CA ASP A 26 -1.05 -2.17 -24.82
C ASP A 26 0.23 -2.94 -24.51
N ASN A 27 0.59 -3.09 -23.21
CA ASN A 27 1.88 -3.67 -22.81
C ASN A 27 1.79 -5.03 -22.13
N PHE A 28 0.59 -5.50 -21.78
CA PHE A 28 0.43 -6.81 -21.13
C PHE A 28 0.87 -8.00 -22.01
N VAL A 29 0.71 -7.88 -23.33
CA VAL A 29 1.00 -8.95 -24.33
C VAL A 29 2.37 -8.75 -24.99
N LYS A 30 3.01 -7.60 -24.82
CA LYS A 30 4.33 -7.28 -25.41
C LYS A 30 5.45 -7.98 -24.65
N GLU A 31 6.59 -8.15 -25.33
CA GLU A 31 7.83 -8.59 -24.67
C GLU A 31 8.10 -7.77 -23.42
N THR A 32 8.47 -8.46 -22.33
CA THR A 32 8.78 -7.80 -21.07
C THR A 32 10.01 -6.91 -21.21
N THR A 33 9.81 -5.61 -20.97
CA THR A 33 10.89 -4.63 -20.80
C THR A 33 11.22 -4.49 -19.33
N GLU A 34 12.30 -3.79 -18.99
CA GLU A 34 12.60 -3.48 -17.58
C GLU A 34 11.45 -2.70 -16.89
N GLU A 35 10.69 -1.88 -17.65
CA GLU A 35 9.56 -1.12 -17.13
C GLU A 35 8.32 -1.96 -16.80
N ASN A 36 8.13 -3.10 -17.47
CA ASN A 36 6.94 -3.94 -17.31
C ASN A 36 7.27 -5.40 -16.90
N LYS A 37 8.48 -5.64 -16.40
CA LYS A 37 8.98 -6.96 -16.03
C LYS A 37 8.09 -7.70 -15.01
N CYS A 38 7.36 -6.95 -14.19
CA CYS A 38 6.40 -7.51 -13.23
C CYS A 38 5.17 -8.15 -13.88
N PHE A 39 4.88 -7.88 -15.16
CA PHE A 39 3.73 -8.47 -15.84
C PHE A 39 3.87 -9.99 -16.01
N LYS A 40 5.09 -10.53 -16.00
CA LYS A 40 5.32 -11.99 -16.00
C LYS A 40 4.69 -12.70 -14.79
N ASP A 41 4.49 -12.00 -13.70
CA ASP A 41 3.90 -12.54 -12.47
C ASP A 41 2.36 -12.44 -12.50
N LEU A 42 1.78 -11.76 -13.51
CA LEU A 42 0.33 -11.64 -13.72
C LEU A 42 -0.14 -12.74 -14.70
N ASN A 43 -1.12 -13.51 -14.27
CA ASN A 43 -1.67 -14.61 -15.07
C ASN A 43 -2.85 -14.19 -15.96
N LYS A 44 -3.44 -13.03 -15.67
CA LYS A 44 -4.49 -12.39 -16.47
C LYS A 44 -4.19 -10.91 -16.62
N GLN A 45 -4.66 -10.31 -17.73
CA GLN A 45 -4.61 -8.86 -17.92
C GLN A 45 -5.29 -8.17 -16.73
N PRO A 46 -4.64 -7.18 -16.10
CA PRO A 46 -5.24 -6.46 -14.98
C PRO A 46 -6.53 -5.75 -15.40
N GLN A 47 -7.55 -5.90 -14.58
CA GLN A 47 -8.81 -5.19 -14.73
C GLN A 47 -8.78 -3.95 -13.85
N LEU A 48 -9.06 -2.77 -14.43
CA LEU A 48 -9.25 -1.55 -13.69
C LEU A 48 -10.64 -1.53 -13.04
N ILE A 49 -10.66 -1.30 -11.74
CA ILE A 49 -11.86 -1.00 -10.96
C ILE A 49 -11.73 0.43 -10.45
N GLU A 50 -12.70 1.26 -10.77
CA GLU A 50 -12.68 2.67 -10.40
C GLU A 50 -14.04 3.18 -9.89
N SER A 51 -13.99 4.27 -9.15
CA SER A 51 -15.14 4.96 -8.63
C SER A 51 -15.16 6.43 -9.06
N ASN A 52 -16.30 7.07 -8.84
CA ASN A 52 -16.51 8.49 -9.10
C ASN A 52 -15.87 9.43 -8.04
N ILE A 53 -15.26 8.89 -7.00
CA ILE A 53 -14.55 9.64 -5.95
C ILE A 53 -13.04 9.39 -5.99
N ASP A 54 -12.50 9.17 -7.18
CA ASP A 54 -11.06 9.04 -7.46
C ASP A 54 -10.36 7.88 -6.72
N CYS A 55 -11.05 6.76 -6.52
CA CYS A 55 -10.44 5.53 -6.06
C CYS A 55 -10.26 4.56 -7.23
N GLN A 56 -9.04 4.09 -7.45
CA GLN A 56 -8.69 3.15 -8.50
C GLN A 56 -7.94 1.96 -7.92
N CYS A 57 -8.33 0.75 -8.37
CA CYS A 57 -7.70 -0.51 -8.03
C CYS A 57 -7.57 -1.37 -9.28
N TYR A 58 -6.38 -1.86 -9.55
CA TYR A 58 -6.16 -2.91 -10.54
C TYR A 58 -6.21 -4.27 -9.86
N VAL A 59 -7.04 -5.17 -10.41
CA VAL A 59 -7.18 -6.54 -9.93
C VAL A 59 -6.76 -7.53 -11.00
N SER A 60 -6.08 -8.62 -10.61
CA SER A 60 -5.61 -9.65 -11.53
C SER A 60 -5.35 -10.96 -10.80
N LEU A 61 -5.22 -12.06 -11.55
CA LEU A 61 -4.58 -13.26 -11.05
C LEU A 61 -3.05 -13.08 -11.03
N PHE A 62 -2.42 -13.54 -9.96
CA PHE A 62 -1.01 -13.35 -9.66
C PHE A 62 -0.37 -14.67 -9.17
N ASN A 63 0.76 -15.05 -9.77
CA ASN A 63 1.49 -16.27 -9.42
C ASN A 63 0.65 -17.57 -9.32
N LYS A 64 -0.35 -17.74 -10.18
CA LYS A 64 -1.26 -18.91 -10.29
C LYS A 64 -2.22 -19.13 -9.12
N ASP A 65 -1.81 -18.88 -7.89
CA ASP A 65 -2.55 -19.20 -6.66
C ASP A 65 -3.01 -17.98 -5.86
N SER A 66 -2.87 -16.79 -6.43
CA SER A 66 -3.12 -15.54 -5.73
C SER A 66 -3.98 -14.57 -6.55
N ILE A 67 -4.80 -13.79 -5.87
CA ILE A 67 -5.45 -12.59 -6.43
C ILE A 67 -4.65 -11.38 -5.99
N LEU A 68 -4.33 -10.48 -6.91
CA LEU A 68 -3.69 -9.20 -6.65
C LEU A 68 -4.72 -8.07 -6.64
N CYS A 69 -4.64 -7.23 -5.62
CA CYS A 69 -5.34 -5.95 -5.53
C CYS A 69 -4.30 -4.84 -5.38
N ALA A 70 -4.04 -4.10 -6.45
CA ALA A 70 -3.06 -3.01 -6.50
C ALA A 70 -3.78 -1.66 -6.54
N PHE A 71 -3.66 -0.89 -5.46
CA PHE A 71 -4.35 0.38 -5.30
C PHE A 71 -3.47 1.54 -5.76
N ARG A 72 -4.05 2.43 -6.58
CA ARG A 72 -3.43 3.69 -6.95
C ARG A 72 -3.48 4.67 -5.78
N GLY A 73 -2.39 5.40 -5.55
CA GLY A 73 -2.37 6.58 -4.69
C GLY A 73 -2.84 7.83 -5.43
N THR A 74 -2.79 8.96 -4.75
CA THR A 74 -3.08 10.26 -5.38
C THR A 74 -1.80 10.90 -5.93
N GLU A 75 -1.92 11.57 -7.07
CA GLU A 75 -0.83 12.39 -7.64
C GLU A 75 -0.65 13.68 -6.80
N ASN A 76 -1.73 14.19 -6.20
CA ASN A 76 -1.72 15.38 -5.34
C ASN A 76 -1.57 15.01 -3.86
N SER A 77 -0.52 14.26 -3.53
CA SER A 77 -0.23 13.87 -2.15
C SER A 77 -0.15 15.04 -1.17
N ARG A 78 0.25 16.24 -1.64
CA ARG A 78 0.34 17.46 -0.82
C ARG A 78 -1.03 17.94 -0.35
N ASP A 79 -2.04 17.94 -1.24
CA ASP A 79 -3.38 18.42 -0.92
C ASP A 79 -4.05 17.46 0.06
N TRP A 80 -3.92 16.14 -0.18
CA TRP A 80 -4.42 15.14 0.74
C TRP A 80 -3.75 15.19 2.13
N LEU A 81 -2.45 15.55 2.17
CA LEU A 81 -1.70 15.69 3.42
C LEU A 81 -2.11 16.94 4.22
N SER A 82 -2.48 18.03 3.53
CA SER A 82 -2.96 19.27 4.16
C SER A 82 -4.40 19.16 4.67
N ASP A 83 -5.24 18.44 3.93
CA ASP A 83 -6.67 18.23 4.25
C ASP A 83 -6.90 17.03 5.16
N ALA A 84 -5.84 16.44 5.74
CA ALA A 84 -5.93 15.25 6.58
C ALA A 84 -6.90 15.43 7.76
N ASN A 85 -8.17 15.38 7.42
CA ASN A 85 -9.26 15.30 8.38
C ASN A 85 -9.00 14.05 9.23
N MET A 86 -8.42 14.25 10.42
CA MET A 86 -7.98 13.15 11.31
C MET A 86 -9.17 12.40 11.94
N ILE A 87 -10.34 12.44 11.25
CA ILE A 87 -11.54 11.73 11.68
C ILE A 87 -11.33 10.24 11.47
N ARG A 88 -11.58 9.48 12.52
CA ARG A 88 -11.59 8.02 12.51
C ARG A 88 -13.01 7.53 12.69
N VAL A 89 -13.37 6.52 11.92
CA VAL A 89 -14.67 5.87 11.99
C VAL A 89 -14.52 4.37 12.16
N SER A 90 -15.54 3.71 12.69
CA SER A 90 -15.58 2.26 12.77
C SER A 90 -15.50 1.61 11.38
N MET A 91 -14.83 0.47 11.29
CA MET A 91 -14.84 -0.35 10.09
C MET A 91 -16.08 -1.24 9.96
N ASP A 92 -17.01 -1.18 10.93
CA ASP A 92 -18.24 -1.99 10.94
C ASP A 92 -18.00 -3.49 10.73
N LEU A 93 -16.95 -4.01 11.37
CA LEU A 93 -16.67 -5.44 11.37
C LEU A 93 -17.58 -6.11 12.41
N GLU A 94 -18.21 -7.22 12.02
CA GLU A 94 -19.12 -7.97 12.88
C GLU A 94 -18.39 -8.56 14.11
N ASN A 95 -19.16 -8.75 15.19
CA ASN A 95 -18.72 -9.42 16.43
C ASN A 95 -17.54 -8.74 17.15
N VAL A 96 -17.47 -7.43 17.15
CA VAL A 96 -16.45 -6.67 17.88
C VAL A 96 -17.09 -5.81 18.98
N ALA A 97 -16.62 -5.98 20.22
CA ALA A 97 -17.06 -5.14 21.33
C ALA A 97 -16.71 -3.66 21.11
N ASP A 98 -17.55 -2.74 21.62
CA ASP A 98 -17.40 -1.29 21.39
C ASP A 98 -16.01 -0.74 21.77
N ASN A 99 -15.45 -1.22 22.87
CA ASN A 99 -14.15 -0.79 23.36
C ASN A 99 -12.97 -1.29 22.51
N ASP A 100 -13.17 -2.34 21.70
CA ASP A 100 -12.14 -2.97 20.88
C ASP A 100 -12.31 -2.69 19.38
N ARG A 101 -13.23 -1.79 19.03
CA ARG A 101 -13.51 -1.45 17.63
C ARG A 101 -12.28 -0.92 16.89
N PRO A 102 -11.92 -1.52 15.76
CA PRO A 102 -10.91 -0.99 14.87
C PRO A 102 -11.46 0.27 14.20
N LEU A 103 -10.82 1.40 14.45
CA LEU A 103 -11.15 2.67 13.82
C LEU A 103 -10.15 2.94 12.71
N ALA A 104 -10.65 3.27 11.53
CA ALA A 104 -9.87 3.64 10.36
C ALA A 104 -10.07 5.12 10.00
N HIS A 105 -9.10 5.68 9.26
CA HIS A 105 -9.18 7.01 8.69
C HIS A 105 -10.39 7.10 7.75
N TRP A 106 -11.31 8.03 8.04
CA TRP A 106 -12.57 8.16 7.33
C TRP A 106 -12.40 8.31 5.81
N GLY A 107 -11.49 9.19 5.38
CA GLY A 107 -11.28 9.46 3.96
C GLY A 107 -10.77 8.22 3.19
N ILE A 108 -9.84 7.45 3.78
CA ILE A 108 -9.31 6.24 3.17
C ILE A 108 -10.39 5.14 3.12
N LEU A 109 -11.12 4.96 4.22
CA LEU A 109 -12.21 3.97 4.29
C LEU A 109 -13.33 4.30 3.29
N ARG A 110 -13.73 5.58 3.18
CA ARG A 110 -14.73 6.03 2.21
C ARG A 110 -14.32 5.74 0.76
N GLN A 111 -13.06 5.99 0.42
CA GLN A 111 -12.55 5.66 -0.92
C GLN A 111 -12.57 4.15 -1.17
N PHE A 112 -12.10 3.33 -0.22
CA PHE A 112 -12.17 1.88 -0.34
C PHE A 112 -13.62 1.40 -0.53
N ARG A 113 -14.57 1.87 0.28
CA ARG A 113 -15.99 1.51 0.19
C ARG A 113 -16.60 1.78 -1.19
N SER A 114 -16.11 2.78 -1.92
CA SER A 114 -16.62 3.13 -3.25
C SER A 114 -16.25 2.13 -4.35
N VAL A 115 -15.28 1.26 -4.12
CA VAL A 115 -14.84 0.21 -5.07
C VAL A 115 -15.03 -1.21 -4.51
N GLU A 116 -15.38 -1.35 -3.25
CA GLU A 116 -15.46 -2.62 -2.52
C GLU A 116 -16.33 -3.67 -3.22
N SER A 117 -17.55 -3.29 -3.65
CA SER A 117 -18.47 -4.24 -4.30
C SER A 117 -17.89 -4.81 -5.59
N LYS A 118 -17.30 -3.96 -6.43
CA LYS A 118 -16.70 -4.37 -7.69
C LYS A 118 -15.48 -5.27 -7.49
N ILE A 119 -14.65 -4.98 -6.49
CA ILE A 119 -13.51 -5.84 -6.13
C ILE A 119 -14.03 -7.18 -5.60
N THR A 120 -15.08 -7.16 -4.79
CA THR A 120 -15.76 -8.37 -4.29
C THR A 120 -16.26 -9.25 -5.43
N GLU A 121 -16.95 -8.67 -6.42
CA GLU A 121 -17.45 -9.40 -7.60
C GLU A 121 -16.31 -10.08 -8.36
N PHE A 122 -15.17 -9.40 -8.51
CA PHE A 122 -13.99 -9.99 -9.13
C PHE A 122 -13.45 -11.17 -8.32
N ILE A 123 -13.26 -10.98 -7.01
CA ILE A 123 -12.75 -12.05 -6.12
C ILE A 123 -13.69 -13.26 -6.14
N ASP A 124 -15.00 -13.05 -5.98
CA ASP A 124 -15.99 -14.12 -5.96
C ASP A 124 -16.02 -14.89 -7.28
N LYS A 125 -15.87 -14.21 -8.42
CA LYS A 125 -15.76 -14.83 -9.74
C LYS A 125 -14.52 -15.69 -9.84
N GLU A 126 -13.34 -15.15 -9.51
CA GLU A 126 -12.09 -15.89 -9.65
C GLU A 126 -12.04 -17.11 -8.71
N LEU A 127 -12.58 -17.01 -7.50
CA LEU A 127 -12.69 -18.15 -6.58
C LEU A 127 -13.61 -19.25 -7.05
N LYS A 128 -14.65 -18.93 -7.84
CA LYS A 128 -15.53 -19.93 -8.48
C LYS A 128 -14.86 -20.62 -9.66
N GLU A 129 -14.05 -19.88 -10.42
CA GLU A 129 -13.41 -20.39 -11.64
C GLU A 129 -12.08 -21.13 -11.34
N ASN A 130 -11.43 -20.86 -10.22
CA ASN A 130 -10.10 -21.37 -9.89
C ASN A 130 -9.97 -21.81 -8.43
N ASN A 131 -10.01 -23.10 -8.20
CA ASN A 131 -9.87 -23.71 -6.87
C ASN A 131 -8.42 -23.70 -6.32
N GLU A 132 -7.44 -23.31 -7.12
CA GLU A 132 -6.04 -23.22 -6.69
C GLU A 132 -5.73 -21.93 -5.93
N ILE A 133 -6.64 -20.95 -5.94
CA ILE A 133 -6.46 -19.67 -5.26
C ILE A 133 -6.44 -19.88 -3.75
N LYS A 134 -5.35 -19.46 -3.12
CA LYS A 134 -5.08 -19.59 -1.67
C LYS A 134 -4.78 -18.26 -1.01
N ASN A 135 -4.44 -17.24 -1.80
CA ASN A 135 -3.94 -15.98 -1.27
C ASN A 135 -4.63 -14.78 -1.93
N ILE A 136 -4.75 -13.69 -1.16
CA ILE A 136 -5.00 -12.36 -1.72
C ILE A 136 -3.83 -11.46 -1.33
N VAL A 137 -3.23 -10.80 -2.30
CA VAL A 137 -2.10 -9.89 -2.17
C VAL A 137 -2.59 -8.47 -2.37
N TYR A 138 -2.32 -7.61 -1.40
CA TYR A 138 -2.67 -6.20 -1.42
C TYR A 138 -1.40 -5.36 -1.51
N THR A 139 -1.37 -4.42 -2.44
CA THR A 139 -0.22 -3.52 -2.61
C THR A 139 -0.64 -2.12 -3.00
N GLY A 140 0.24 -1.17 -2.80
CA GLY A 140 0.05 0.22 -3.21
C GLY A 140 1.10 1.14 -2.61
N HIS A 141 1.23 2.29 -3.24
CA HIS A 141 2.11 3.37 -2.81
C HIS A 141 1.28 4.53 -2.24
N SER A 142 1.83 5.23 -1.25
CA SER A 142 1.19 6.41 -0.67
C SER A 142 -0.22 6.09 -0.14
N LEU A 143 -1.22 6.88 -0.51
CA LEU A 143 -2.64 6.64 -0.23
C LEU A 143 -3.09 5.23 -0.67
N GLY A 144 -2.58 4.74 -1.82
CA GLY A 144 -2.85 3.38 -2.29
C GLY A 144 -2.39 2.30 -1.31
N GLY A 145 -1.28 2.52 -0.60
CA GLY A 145 -0.84 1.65 0.50
C GLY A 145 -1.80 1.68 1.70
N GLY A 146 -2.38 2.83 2.00
CA GLY A 146 -3.46 2.96 3.00
C GLY A 146 -4.72 2.19 2.59
N LEU A 147 -5.13 2.30 1.31
CA LEU A 147 -6.26 1.55 0.75
C LEU A 147 -6.01 0.03 0.79
N ALA A 148 -4.81 -0.42 0.41
CA ALA A 148 -4.39 -1.82 0.50
C ALA A 148 -4.49 -2.37 1.93
N THR A 149 -4.12 -1.57 2.93
CA THR A 149 -4.20 -1.93 4.35
C THR A 149 -5.66 -2.08 4.81
N ILE A 150 -6.56 -1.18 4.39
CA ILE A 150 -8.00 -1.29 4.67
C ILE A 150 -8.61 -2.49 3.96
N ALA A 151 -8.27 -2.70 2.69
CA ALA A 151 -8.77 -3.83 1.90
C ALA A 151 -8.44 -5.17 2.56
N LEU A 152 -7.19 -5.36 3.05
CA LEU A 152 -6.83 -6.56 3.79
C LEU A 152 -7.74 -6.76 5.00
N MET A 153 -7.92 -5.73 5.84
CA MET A 153 -8.76 -5.82 7.04
C MET A 153 -10.19 -6.23 6.70
N ASN A 154 -10.75 -5.67 5.63
CA ASN A 154 -12.11 -5.96 5.19
C ASN A 154 -12.23 -7.38 4.62
N TYR A 155 -11.34 -7.75 3.71
CA TYR A 155 -11.42 -9.04 3.01
C TYR A 155 -10.94 -10.23 3.85
N SER A 156 -10.07 -10.02 4.83
CA SER A 156 -9.71 -11.09 5.79
C SER A 156 -10.91 -11.55 6.62
N HIS A 157 -11.88 -10.67 6.84
CA HIS A 157 -13.13 -11.01 7.49
C HIS A 157 -14.08 -11.75 6.54
N LYS A 158 -14.16 -11.29 5.28
CA LYS A 158 -15.04 -11.88 4.27
C LYS A 158 -14.54 -13.23 3.72
N TYR A 159 -13.22 -13.40 3.59
CA TYR A 159 -12.57 -14.61 3.07
C TYR A 159 -11.57 -15.20 4.07
N PRO A 160 -12.03 -15.67 5.25
CA PRO A 160 -11.15 -16.09 6.35
C PRO A 160 -10.30 -17.34 6.04
N ASN A 161 -10.68 -18.10 5.00
CA ASN A 161 -9.96 -19.32 4.58
C ASN A 161 -8.79 -19.02 3.65
N LEU A 162 -8.65 -17.79 3.16
CA LEU A 162 -7.53 -17.36 2.33
C LEU A 162 -6.43 -16.72 3.18
N LYS A 163 -5.20 -16.79 2.70
CA LYS A 163 -4.09 -16.03 3.27
C LYS A 163 -4.10 -14.61 2.72
N HIS A 164 -3.93 -13.63 3.61
CA HIS A 164 -3.92 -12.23 3.29
C HIS A 164 -2.52 -11.65 3.45
N LEU A 165 -1.94 -11.14 2.36
CA LEU A 165 -0.60 -10.57 2.33
C LEU A 165 -0.67 -9.08 1.94
N CYS A 166 0.06 -8.21 2.66
CA CYS A 166 0.04 -6.78 2.39
C CYS A 166 1.46 -6.22 2.31
N ILE A 167 1.85 -5.71 1.14
CA ILE A 167 3.13 -5.07 0.92
C ILE A 167 2.90 -3.65 0.41
N THR A 168 3.37 -2.65 1.16
CA THR A 168 3.11 -1.24 0.84
C THR A 168 4.39 -0.41 0.82
N PHE A 169 4.35 0.68 0.07
CA PHE A 169 5.48 1.60 -0.14
C PHE A 169 5.05 3.01 0.23
N GLY A 170 5.72 3.63 1.19
CA GLY A 170 5.40 4.99 1.63
C GLY A 170 3.98 5.19 2.17
N ALA A 171 3.34 4.14 2.70
CA ALA A 171 1.96 4.20 3.18
C ALA A 171 1.81 5.02 4.46
N PRO A 172 0.75 5.85 4.60
CA PRO A 172 0.44 6.58 5.81
C PRO A 172 -0.08 5.67 6.92
N ARG A 173 -0.27 6.21 8.12
CA ARG A 173 -1.02 5.53 9.18
C ARG A 173 -2.49 5.48 8.83
N VAL A 174 -3.11 4.33 9.07
CA VAL A 174 -4.48 4.07 8.62
C VAL A 174 -5.49 4.05 9.75
N GLY A 175 -5.12 3.54 10.93
CA GLY A 175 -6.08 3.32 11.99
C GLY A 175 -5.52 3.49 13.41
N ASN A 176 -6.37 3.16 14.40
CA ASN A 176 -6.00 3.20 15.81
C ASN A 176 -5.22 1.95 16.25
N LYS A 177 -4.88 1.88 17.55
CA LYS A 177 -4.20 0.73 18.16
C LYS A 177 -5.00 -0.57 17.95
N ASN A 178 -6.33 -0.54 18.08
CA ASN A 178 -7.19 -1.72 17.89
C ASN A 178 -7.18 -2.19 16.43
N PHE A 179 -7.15 -1.25 15.47
CA PHE A 179 -6.93 -1.58 14.06
C PHE A 179 -5.62 -2.34 13.87
N ARG A 180 -4.52 -1.86 14.45
CA ARG A 180 -3.21 -2.51 14.36
C ARG A 180 -3.24 -3.93 14.96
N ILE A 181 -3.80 -4.08 16.16
CA ILE A 181 -3.89 -5.39 16.82
C ILE A 181 -4.65 -6.37 15.94
N ARG A 182 -5.82 -5.97 15.44
CA ARG A 182 -6.65 -6.83 14.60
C ARG A 182 -5.98 -7.14 13.26
N PHE A 183 -5.36 -6.14 12.62
CA PHE A 183 -4.59 -6.33 11.39
C PHE A 183 -3.52 -7.42 11.55
N ASN A 184 -2.74 -7.36 12.63
CA ASN A 184 -1.68 -8.35 12.87
C ASN A 184 -2.23 -9.75 13.16
N ASN A 185 -3.45 -9.87 13.67
CA ASN A 185 -4.09 -11.17 13.92
C ASN A 185 -4.62 -11.83 12.65
N VAL A 186 -5.02 -11.05 11.64
CA VAL A 186 -5.64 -11.58 10.41
C VAL A 186 -4.70 -11.57 9.21
N CYS A 187 -3.64 -10.79 9.26
CA CYS A 187 -2.66 -10.69 8.21
C CYS A 187 -1.67 -11.85 8.29
N SER A 188 -1.58 -12.66 7.22
CA SER A 188 -0.65 -13.78 7.16
C SER A 188 0.79 -13.33 6.95
N PHE A 189 0.97 -12.22 6.25
CA PHE A 189 2.27 -11.58 6.05
C PHE A 189 2.09 -10.11 5.65
N SER A 190 2.87 -9.23 6.27
CA SER A 190 2.90 -7.82 5.87
C SER A 190 4.29 -7.23 5.97
N LYS A 191 4.58 -6.33 5.02
CA LYS A 191 5.75 -5.45 5.04
C LYS A 191 5.38 -4.05 4.57
N ARG A 192 5.92 -3.07 5.26
CA ARG A 192 5.82 -1.65 4.90
C ARG A 192 7.23 -1.16 4.57
N TYR A 193 7.46 -0.85 3.32
CA TYR A 193 8.71 -0.22 2.91
C TYR A 193 8.58 1.30 3.07
N VAL A 194 9.58 1.87 3.71
CA VAL A 194 9.61 3.29 4.03
C VAL A 194 10.97 3.86 3.64
N ASN A 195 10.97 4.79 2.68
CA ASN A 195 12.16 5.57 2.38
C ASN A 195 12.45 6.54 3.53
N TYR A 196 13.71 6.62 3.99
CA TYR A 196 14.09 7.25 5.25
C TYR A 196 13.53 8.67 5.45
N TYR A 197 13.59 9.52 4.42
CA TYR A 197 13.15 10.92 4.51
C TYR A 197 11.72 11.16 4.03
N ASP A 198 11.01 10.12 3.58
CA ASP A 198 9.63 10.25 3.15
C ASP A 198 8.72 10.71 4.31
N PRO A 199 8.05 11.89 4.21
CA PRO A 199 7.19 12.39 5.28
C PRO A 199 5.87 11.65 5.43
N VAL A 200 5.37 11.03 4.34
CA VAL A 200 4.01 10.44 4.26
C VAL A 200 3.77 9.34 5.29
N PRO A 201 4.71 8.39 5.53
CA PRO A 201 4.51 7.39 6.57
C PRO A 201 4.39 7.95 7.99
N SER A 202 4.81 9.20 8.22
CA SER A 202 4.64 9.85 9.53
C SER A 202 3.25 10.42 9.75
N LEU A 203 2.39 10.43 8.72
CA LEU A 203 1.08 11.04 8.75
C LEU A 203 -0.05 10.00 8.88
N PRO A 204 -1.20 10.37 9.43
CA PRO A 204 -1.44 11.59 10.21
C PRO A 204 -0.54 11.66 11.45
N PHE A 205 -0.02 12.86 11.76
CA PHE A 205 0.79 13.08 12.96
C PHE A 205 -0.12 13.17 14.18
N SER A 206 -0.40 12.03 14.78
CA SER A 206 -1.26 11.95 15.97
C SER A 206 -0.95 10.68 16.76
N LEU A 207 -0.89 10.82 18.09
CA LEU A 207 -0.82 9.70 19.03
C LEU A 207 -2.03 8.76 18.95
N ARG A 208 -3.09 9.18 18.24
CA ARG A 208 -4.31 8.39 18.06
C ARG A 208 -4.24 7.44 16.85
N TYR A 209 -3.20 7.57 15.99
CA TYR A 209 -2.99 6.72 14.83
C TYR A 209 -1.79 5.79 15.05
N SER A 210 -1.91 4.59 14.57
CA SER A 210 -0.87 3.57 14.60
C SER A 210 -0.65 3.00 13.19
N HIS A 211 0.57 2.56 12.91
CA HIS A 211 0.81 1.75 11.75
C HIS A 211 0.27 0.32 11.94
N SER A 212 -0.12 -0.32 10.84
CA SER A 212 -0.65 -1.67 10.84
C SER A 212 0.42 -2.71 11.24
N CYS A 213 1.66 -2.56 10.76
CA CYS A 213 2.79 -3.45 11.05
C CYS A 213 4.09 -2.66 11.14
N PRO A 214 5.18 -3.27 11.65
CA PRO A 214 6.52 -2.69 11.57
C PRO A 214 6.92 -2.30 10.15
N SER A 215 7.82 -1.33 10.01
CA SER A 215 8.34 -0.90 8.72
C SER A 215 9.76 -1.43 8.51
N ASP A 216 10.06 -1.79 7.28
CA ASP A 216 11.43 -1.95 6.80
C ASP A 216 11.87 -0.61 6.21
N HIS A 217 12.83 0.06 6.85
CA HIS A 217 13.38 1.31 6.34
C HIS A 217 14.36 1.01 5.22
N ILE A 218 14.15 1.64 4.08
CA ILE A 218 15.08 1.62 2.97
C ILE A 218 16.11 2.72 3.23
N ASN A 219 17.16 2.39 3.94
CA ASN A 219 18.30 3.27 4.12
C ASN A 219 19.42 2.88 3.17
N ILE A 220 20.31 3.82 2.84
CA ILE A 220 21.39 3.61 1.88
C ILE A 220 22.34 2.44 2.29
N ASN A 221 22.31 2.01 3.56
CA ASN A 221 23.22 0.97 4.08
C ASN A 221 22.60 -0.07 5.03
N SER A 222 21.29 -0.03 5.30
CA SER A 222 20.67 -1.03 6.20
C SER A 222 19.13 -1.00 6.15
N ILE A 223 18.54 -2.17 6.38
CA ILE A 223 17.10 -2.30 6.70
C ILE A 223 17.00 -2.15 8.21
N ASP A 224 16.82 -0.92 8.70
CA ASP A 224 16.65 -0.67 10.13
C ASP A 224 15.17 -0.76 10.55
N ILE A 225 14.93 -1.59 11.54
CA ILE A 225 13.63 -1.81 12.15
C ILE A 225 13.46 -0.78 13.28
N GLU A 226 12.45 0.07 13.14
CA GLU A 226 11.95 1.03 14.14
C GLU A 226 12.75 2.34 14.37
N GLU A 227 12.36 3.39 13.63
CA GLU A 227 12.52 4.75 14.14
C GLU A 227 11.20 5.31 14.71
N THR A 228 11.31 5.94 15.87
CA THR A 228 10.17 6.65 16.46
C THR A 228 9.76 7.82 15.56
N SER A 229 8.49 7.90 15.22
CA SER A 229 7.89 8.96 14.38
C SER A 229 8.26 10.39 14.80
N ILE A 230 8.68 10.56 16.03
CA ILE A 230 9.13 11.85 16.63
C ILE A 230 10.48 12.28 16.06
N LEU A 231 11.48 11.38 16.02
CA LEU A 231 12.80 11.70 15.47
C LEU A 231 12.69 12.05 13.99
N ARG A 232 11.86 11.31 13.25
CA ARG A 232 11.59 11.57 11.84
C ARG A 232 10.92 12.92 11.60
N PHE A 233 9.97 13.31 12.45
CA PHE A 233 9.36 14.64 12.40
C PHE A 233 10.40 15.75 12.61
N PHE A 234 11.28 15.61 13.61
CA PHE A 234 12.37 16.57 13.86
C PHE A 234 13.34 16.64 12.68
N TRP A 235 13.67 15.52 12.03
CA TRP A 235 14.49 15.49 10.82
C TRP A 235 13.82 16.23 9.66
N ILE A 236 12.54 16.01 9.42
CA ILE A 236 11.77 16.73 8.39
C ILE A 236 11.76 18.23 8.67
N MET A 237 11.53 18.63 9.92
CA MET A 237 11.56 20.03 10.33
C MET A 237 12.96 20.64 10.18
N PHE A 238 14.00 19.90 10.52
CA PHE A 238 15.40 20.34 10.36
C PHE A 238 15.77 20.53 8.89
N TYR A 239 15.33 19.64 7.99
CA TYR A 239 15.54 19.82 6.55
C TYR A 239 14.73 20.99 5.97
N LYS A 240 13.51 21.22 6.41
CA LYS A 240 12.76 22.43 6.05
C LYS A 240 13.51 23.70 6.48
N PHE A 241 14.10 23.68 7.66
CA PHE A 241 14.91 24.79 8.16
C PHE A 241 16.19 24.98 7.30
N LYS A 242 16.90 23.91 6.93
CA LYS A 242 18.05 23.99 6.04
C LYS A 242 17.70 24.56 4.64
N ASN A 243 16.54 24.24 4.10
CA ASN A 243 16.08 24.81 2.82
C ASN A 243 15.91 26.34 2.88
N CYS A 244 15.63 26.91 4.05
CA CYS A 244 15.64 28.37 4.24
C CYS A 244 17.04 28.98 4.06
N PHE A 245 18.11 28.16 4.11
CA PHE A 245 19.51 28.58 3.94
C PHE A 245 20.13 28.16 2.60
N GLY A 246 19.30 27.85 1.58
CA GLY A 246 19.76 27.62 0.20
C GLY A 246 20.11 26.14 -0.14
N TYR A 247 19.81 25.17 0.70
CA TYR A 247 19.92 23.75 0.34
C TYR A 247 18.67 23.28 -0.41
N SER A 248 18.83 22.81 -1.65
CA SER A 248 17.73 22.44 -2.56
C SER A 248 17.19 21.02 -2.35
N TYR A 249 17.14 20.51 -1.14
CA TYR A 249 16.57 19.18 -0.85
C TYR A 249 15.05 19.28 -0.61
N ASN A 250 14.27 18.47 -1.34
CA ASN A 250 12.83 18.38 -1.19
C ASN A 250 12.45 16.99 -0.65
N PRO A 251 11.99 16.87 0.62
CA PRO A 251 11.62 15.57 1.20
C PRO A 251 10.48 14.85 0.44
N VAL A 252 9.71 15.58 -0.37
CA VAL A 252 8.65 14.98 -1.21
C VAL A 252 9.24 14.13 -2.34
N ASP A 253 10.47 14.39 -2.76
CA ASP A 253 11.14 13.59 -3.78
C ASP A 253 11.42 12.16 -3.27
N ASP A 254 11.67 12.00 -1.95
CA ASP A 254 11.82 10.70 -1.31
C ASP A 254 10.50 9.90 -1.23
N HIS A 255 9.36 10.57 -1.41
CA HIS A 255 8.06 9.91 -1.52
C HIS A 255 7.79 9.34 -2.91
N SER A 256 8.61 9.62 -3.93
CA SER A 256 8.42 9.09 -5.28
C SER A 256 8.50 7.57 -5.29
N ILE A 257 7.51 6.91 -5.90
CA ILE A 257 7.52 5.45 -6.07
C ILE A 257 8.71 4.96 -6.91
N THR A 258 9.18 5.78 -7.84
CA THR A 258 10.38 5.49 -8.64
C THR A 258 11.62 5.42 -7.75
N ASN A 259 11.74 6.34 -6.77
CA ASN A 259 12.86 6.31 -5.80
C ASN A 259 12.77 5.08 -4.89
N TYR A 260 11.56 4.66 -4.50
CA TYR A 260 11.34 3.40 -3.78
C TYR A 260 11.83 2.21 -4.59
N TYR A 261 11.45 2.13 -5.87
CA TYR A 261 11.84 1.03 -6.76
C TYR A 261 13.36 0.95 -6.95
N ASN A 262 14.00 2.08 -7.30
CA ASN A 262 15.44 2.13 -7.52
C ASN A 262 16.24 1.70 -6.28
N LYS A 263 15.91 2.25 -5.12
CA LYS A 263 16.56 1.88 -3.85
C LYS A 263 16.33 0.42 -3.46
N LEU A 264 15.13 -0.11 -3.70
CA LEU A 264 14.86 -1.54 -3.46
C LEU A 264 15.66 -2.44 -4.40
N CYS A 265 15.82 -2.07 -5.66
CA CYS A 265 16.68 -2.81 -6.59
C CYS A 265 18.13 -2.84 -6.09
N GLU A 266 18.70 -1.70 -5.72
CA GLU A 266 20.05 -1.60 -5.18
C GLU A 266 20.25 -2.47 -3.93
N LEU A 267 19.30 -2.48 -3.00
CA LEU A 267 19.38 -3.26 -1.76
C LEU A 267 19.24 -4.77 -1.97
N LEU A 268 18.35 -5.18 -2.88
CA LEU A 268 18.01 -6.59 -3.08
C LEU A 268 18.94 -7.27 -4.11
N ASP A 269 19.69 -6.52 -4.90
CA ASP A 269 20.69 -7.05 -5.83
C ASP A 269 22.08 -7.19 -5.17
N ASN A 270 22.31 -6.45 -4.07
CA ASN A 270 23.57 -6.49 -3.30
C ASN A 270 23.54 -7.50 -2.12
N ASN A 271 22.44 -8.21 -1.90
CA ASN A 271 22.27 -9.26 -0.90
C ASN A 271 21.92 -10.59 -1.56
#